data_d033518ce790924689ce95b558ee9429
#
_entry.id   d033518ce790924689ce95b558ee9429
#
_cell.length_a   1.000
_cell.length_b   1.000
_cell.length_c   1.000
_cell.angle_alpha   90.00
_cell.angle_beta   90.00
_cell.angle_gamma   90.00
#
_symmetry.space_group_name_H-M   'P 1'
#
loop_
_entity.id
_entity.type
_entity.pdbx_description
1 polymer ?
#
loop_
_entity_poly.entity_id
_entity_poly.type
_entity_poly.pdbx_seq_one_letter_code
_entity_poly.pdbx_strand_id
1 'polypeptide(L)'
;MPRRILVSAAVAVALAGVSVPQAFAADVSDQDSTFLMKVHQGNLTEIMAGQDTRSHAMSDCVKKVGEVLVRDHTKLDSDGKTLAGKLGVTLPRSPSAEQREQLAAVQEKAGSKAYDQAWLTAQAAAHRTTLQLIDQELADGTNAEAMAAARTARPVVAMHLDMVRDGVCHAARDAGTVRAGSGGHLAAVGGSSALGAAGMAGGGLLAVAGMGRLAYSRRRAGQE
;
A
#
# COMPACT_ATOMS: atom_id res chain seq x y z
N MET A 1 3.69 -88.26 -5.16
CA MET A 1 2.99 -87.08 -5.51
C MET A 1 3.63 -85.91 -4.71
N PRO A 2 4.37 -85.00 -5.34
CA PRO A 2 5.04 -83.93 -4.61
C PRO A 2 4.08 -82.72 -4.51
N ARG A 3 3.98 -82.19 -3.30
CA ARG A 3 3.22 -81.02 -2.88
C ARG A 3 3.97 -79.73 -3.30
N ARG A 4 3.36 -78.94 -4.18
CA ARG A 4 3.91 -77.61 -4.58
C ARG A 4 3.50 -76.59 -3.56
N ILE A 5 4.50 -76.00 -2.90
CA ILE A 5 4.34 -74.83 -1.99
C ILE A 5 4.37 -73.57 -2.85
N LEU A 6 3.26 -72.82 -2.88
CA LEU A 6 3.19 -71.52 -3.51
C LEU A 6 3.62 -70.49 -2.45
N VAL A 7 4.73 -69.81 -2.70
CA VAL A 7 5.21 -68.67 -1.90
C VAL A 7 4.64 -67.40 -2.48
N SER A 8 3.69 -66.79 -1.79
CA SER A 8 3.14 -65.49 -2.17
C SER A 8 4.05 -64.36 -1.66
N ALA A 9 4.70 -63.63 -2.56
CA ALA A 9 5.47 -62.46 -2.21
C ALA A 9 4.51 -61.26 -2.10
N ALA A 10 4.36 -60.70 -0.89
CA ALA A 10 3.64 -59.45 -0.63
C ALA A 10 4.58 -58.27 -0.89
N VAL A 11 4.25 -57.48 -1.92
CA VAL A 11 4.94 -56.21 -2.20
C VAL A 11 4.33 -55.13 -1.32
N ALA A 12 5.09 -54.66 -0.33
CA ALA A 12 4.73 -53.50 0.47
C ALA A 12 5.12 -52.21 -0.25
N VAL A 13 4.16 -51.46 -0.76
CA VAL A 13 4.37 -50.11 -1.31
C VAL A 13 4.43 -49.15 -0.17
N ALA A 14 5.61 -48.63 0.16
CA ALA A 14 5.81 -47.54 1.11
C ALA A 14 5.42 -46.21 0.42
N LEU A 15 4.27 -45.65 0.80
CA LEU A 15 3.89 -44.28 0.45
C LEU A 15 4.74 -43.33 1.29
N ALA A 16 5.81 -42.79 0.68
CA ALA A 16 6.55 -41.68 1.24
C ALA A 16 5.63 -40.44 1.23
N GLY A 17 5.10 -40.08 2.39
CA GLY A 17 4.34 -38.86 2.58
C GLY A 17 5.21 -37.65 2.32
N VAL A 18 4.97 -36.94 1.24
CA VAL A 18 5.56 -35.63 0.97
C VAL A 18 4.89 -34.65 1.92
N SER A 19 5.57 -34.30 3.02
CA SER A 19 5.15 -33.20 3.90
C SER A 19 5.31 -31.90 3.12
N VAL A 20 4.23 -31.35 2.60
CA VAL A 20 4.20 -29.98 2.07
C VAL A 20 4.36 -29.06 3.26
N PRO A 21 5.38 -28.18 3.32
CA PRO A 21 5.44 -27.18 4.39
C PRO A 21 4.20 -26.31 4.30
N GLN A 22 3.32 -26.39 5.32
CA GLN A 22 2.27 -25.39 5.50
C GLN A 22 2.98 -24.07 5.77
N ALA A 23 2.90 -23.15 4.81
CA ALA A 23 3.23 -21.76 5.04
C ALA A 23 2.26 -21.28 6.12
N PHE A 24 2.72 -21.18 7.37
CA PHE A 24 1.99 -20.48 8.41
C PHE A 24 1.80 -19.05 7.90
N ALA A 25 0.55 -18.61 7.74
CA ALA A 25 0.26 -17.19 7.60
C ALA A 25 0.90 -16.54 8.85
N ALA A 26 1.83 -15.62 8.63
CA ALA A 26 2.44 -14.88 9.74
C ALA A 26 1.29 -14.22 10.51
N ASP A 27 1.26 -14.43 11.83
CA ASP A 27 0.24 -13.85 12.69
C ASP A 27 0.19 -12.33 12.46
N VAL A 28 -1.04 -11.82 12.38
CA VAL A 28 -1.28 -10.37 12.22
C VAL A 28 -1.14 -9.74 13.59
N SER A 29 -0.21 -8.82 13.74
CA SER A 29 -0.04 -8.07 14.98
C SER A 29 -1.15 -7.03 15.19
N ASP A 30 -1.25 -6.50 16.41
CA ASP A 30 -2.15 -5.37 16.70
C ASP A 30 -1.80 -4.13 15.85
N GLN A 31 -0.50 -3.93 15.55
CA GLN A 31 -0.04 -2.87 14.66
C GLN A 31 -0.58 -3.05 13.24
N ASP A 32 -0.38 -4.24 12.64
CA ASP A 32 -0.86 -4.55 11.28
C ASP A 32 -2.39 -4.41 11.19
N SER A 33 -3.12 -4.94 12.20
CA SER A 33 -4.58 -4.86 12.27
C SER A 33 -5.06 -3.41 12.37
N THR A 34 -4.41 -2.62 13.24
CA THR A 34 -4.72 -1.20 13.42
C THR A 34 -4.45 -0.41 12.13
N PHE A 35 -3.35 -0.68 11.45
CA PHE A 35 -3.02 -0.09 10.17
C PHE A 35 -4.14 -0.36 9.15
N LEU A 36 -4.52 -1.63 8.94
CA LEU A 36 -5.55 -2.00 7.98
C LEU A 36 -6.90 -1.34 8.28
N MET A 37 -7.32 -1.29 9.55
CA MET A 37 -8.56 -0.62 9.95
C MET A 37 -8.52 0.88 9.69
N LYS A 38 -7.44 1.56 10.05
CA LYS A 38 -7.30 3.01 9.89
C LYS A 38 -7.21 3.44 8.43
N VAL A 39 -6.43 2.72 7.59
CA VAL A 39 -6.35 3.05 6.16
C VAL A 39 -7.67 2.78 5.45
N HIS A 40 -8.43 1.75 5.84
CA HIS A 40 -9.77 1.52 5.33
C HIS A 40 -10.70 2.70 5.65
N GLN A 41 -10.77 3.15 6.91
CA GLN A 41 -11.57 4.31 7.29
C GLN A 41 -11.13 5.59 6.58
N GLY A 42 -9.82 5.78 6.41
CA GLY A 42 -9.26 6.86 5.60
C GLY A 42 -9.72 6.79 4.15
N ASN A 43 -9.62 5.64 3.49
CA ASN A 43 -10.06 5.47 2.11
C ASN A 43 -11.55 5.78 1.94
N LEU A 44 -12.42 5.33 2.87
CA LEU A 44 -13.85 5.66 2.85
C LEU A 44 -14.07 7.18 2.96
N THR A 45 -13.31 7.85 3.83
CA THR A 45 -13.38 9.30 4.00
C THR A 45 -12.96 10.03 2.74
N GLU A 46 -11.86 9.62 2.12
CA GLU A 46 -11.32 10.23 0.89
C GLU A 46 -12.28 10.05 -0.31
N ILE A 47 -12.91 8.88 -0.42
CA ILE A 47 -13.93 8.64 -1.45
C ILE A 47 -15.11 9.60 -1.24
N MET A 48 -15.61 9.75 0.00
CA MET A 48 -16.70 10.67 0.31
C MET A 48 -16.31 12.13 0.06
N ALA A 49 -15.14 12.55 0.54
CA ALA A 49 -14.63 13.91 0.36
C ALA A 49 -14.40 14.25 -1.13
N GLY A 50 -13.91 13.31 -1.92
CA GLY A 50 -13.72 13.50 -3.35
C GLY A 50 -15.04 13.58 -4.12
N GLN A 51 -16.02 12.73 -3.77
CA GLN A 51 -17.37 12.79 -4.36
C GLN A 51 -18.07 14.11 -4.06
N ASP A 52 -17.89 14.64 -2.86
CA ASP A 52 -18.48 15.89 -2.38
C ASP A 52 -18.05 17.10 -3.22
N THR A 53 -16.81 17.12 -3.72
CA THR A 53 -16.31 18.23 -4.57
C THR A 53 -17.10 18.46 -5.83
N ARG A 54 -17.73 17.42 -6.39
CA ARG A 54 -18.50 17.51 -7.64
C ARG A 54 -19.63 18.54 -7.55
N SER A 55 -20.30 18.57 -6.40
CA SER A 55 -21.46 19.42 -6.14
C SER A 55 -21.12 20.72 -5.42
N HIS A 56 -20.06 20.75 -4.63
CA HIS A 56 -19.80 21.82 -3.68
C HIS A 56 -18.57 22.67 -3.99
N ALA A 57 -17.58 22.15 -4.71
CA ALA A 57 -16.39 22.91 -5.07
C ALA A 57 -16.69 23.97 -6.14
N MET A 58 -16.10 25.15 -5.98
CA MET A 58 -16.15 26.22 -6.98
C MET A 58 -15.02 26.11 -8.01
N SER A 59 -13.87 25.55 -7.62
CA SER A 59 -12.69 25.42 -8.48
C SER A 59 -12.71 24.12 -9.27
N ASP A 60 -12.51 24.22 -10.59
CA ASP A 60 -12.32 23.05 -11.44
C ASP A 60 -11.07 22.23 -11.03
N CYS A 61 -10.05 22.90 -10.50
CA CYS A 61 -8.87 22.22 -9.97
C CYS A 61 -9.25 21.30 -8.81
N VAL A 62 -10.02 21.79 -7.83
CA VAL A 62 -10.48 20.99 -6.68
C VAL A 62 -11.37 19.83 -7.15
N LYS A 63 -12.28 20.06 -8.09
CA LYS A 63 -13.11 18.98 -8.67
C LYS A 63 -12.24 17.88 -9.29
N LYS A 64 -11.23 18.25 -10.09
CA LYS A 64 -10.32 17.28 -10.72
C LYS A 64 -9.51 16.51 -9.70
N VAL A 65 -8.98 17.16 -8.66
CA VAL A 65 -8.29 16.45 -7.57
C VAL A 65 -9.25 15.50 -6.86
N GLY A 66 -10.48 15.92 -6.57
CA GLY A 66 -11.51 15.06 -6.00
C GLY A 66 -11.77 13.80 -6.82
N GLU A 67 -11.82 13.90 -8.16
CA GLU A 67 -11.96 12.74 -9.04
C GLU A 67 -10.77 11.78 -8.96
N VAL A 68 -9.55 12.30 -8.87
CA VAL A 68 -8.33 11.50 -8.67
C VAL A 68 -8.41 10.75 -7.34
N LEU A 69 -8.78 11.44 -6.26
CA LEU A 69 -8.90 10.81 -4.93
C LEU A 69 -9.96 9.70 -4.94
N VAL A 70 -11.14 9.93 -5.54
CA VAL A 70 -12.17 8.87 -5.65
C VAL A 70 -11.65 7.65 -6.36
N ARG A 71 -11.00 7.83 -7.51
CA ARG A 71 -10.45 6.71 -8.30
C ARG A 71 -9.43 5.91 -7.49
N ASP A 72 -8.44 6.58 -6.95
CA ASP A 72 -7.29 5.93 -6.35
C ASP A 72 -7.64 5.31 -4.99
N HIS A 73 -8.39 6.02 -4.14
CA HIS A 73 -8.84 5.49 -2.85
C HIS A 73 -9.87 4.37 -2.99
N THR A 74 -10.69 4.34 -4.04
CA THR A 74 -11.55 3.18 -4.35
C THR A 74 -10.71 1.93 -4.61
N LYS A 75 -9.61 2.08 -5.36
CA LYS A 75 -8.71 0.95 -5.61
C LYS A 75 -7.97 0.52 -4.35
N LEU A 76 -7.39 1.46 -3.61
CA LEU A 76 -6.68 1.17 -2.35
C LEU A 76 -7.61 0.49 -1.33
N ASP A 77 -8.86 0.92 -1.24
CA ASP A 77 -9.87 0.33 -0.37
C ASP A 77 -10.23 -1.10 -0.78
N SER A 78 -10.40 -1.35 -2.07
CA SER A 78 -10.68 -2.69 -2.59
C SER A 78 -9.54 -3.66 -2.29
N ASP A 79 -8.29 -3.24 -2.53
CA ASP A 79 -7.10 -4.04 -2.27
C ASP A 79 -6.96 -4.30 -0.75
N GLY A 80 -7.16 -3.26 0.07
CA GLY A 80 -7.10 -3.34 1.54
C GLY A 80 -8.16 -4.26 2.13
N LYS A 81 -9.41 -4.24 1.64
CA LYS A 81 -10.47 -5.16 2.04
C LYS A 81 -10.15 -6.60 1.71
N THR A 82 -9.58 -6.85 0.53
CA THR A 82 -9.16 -8.19 0.12
C THR A 82 -8.07 -8.72 1.05
N LEU A 83 -7.09 -7.88 1.37
CA LEU A 83 -6.02 -8.24 2.30
C LEU A 83 -6.53 -8.47 3.72
N ALA A 84 -7.36 -7.57 4.24
CA ALA A 84 -7.97 -7.71 5.57
C ALA A 84 -8.79 -9.01 5.70
N GLY A 85 -9.59 -9.34 4.68
CA GLY A 85 -10.32 -10.61 4.62
C GLY A 85 -9.41 -11.82 4.65
N LYS A 86 -8.30 -11.79 3.91
CA LYS A 86 -7.29 -12.86 3.89
C LYS A 86 -6.61 -13.03 5.26
N LEU A 87 -6.35 -11.93 5.95
CA LEU A 87 -5.68 -11.89 7.24
C LEU A 87 -6.64 -12.02 8.44
N GLY A 88 -7.94 -12.17 8.22
CA GLY A 88 -8.94 -12.29 9.28
C GLY A 88 -9.19 -10.99 10.07
N VAL A 89 -8.79 -9.83 9.53
CA VAL A 89 -9.00 -8.53 10.18
C VAL A 89 -10.39 -8.00 9.86
N THR A 90 -11.19 -7.75 10.91
CA THR A 90 -12.52 -7.15 10.77
C THR A 90 -12.40 -5.64 10.58
N LEU A 91 -12.87 -5.14 9.44
CA LEU A 91 -12.83 -3.72 9.12
C LEU A 91 -14.08 -2.98 9.63
N PRO A 92 -13.94 -1.71 10.09
CA PRO A 92 -15.07 -0.83 10.39
C PRO A 92 -15.97 -0.65 9.15
N ARG A 93 -17.28 -0.40 9.37
CA ARG A 93 -18.21 -0.21 8.25
C ARG A 93 -18.26 1.22 7.71
N SER A 94 -17.64 2.17 8.39
CA SER A 94 -17.73 3.61 8.08
C SER A 94 -16.47 4.35 8.55
N PRO A 95 -16.26 5.57 8.09
CA PRO A 95 -15.27 6.48 8.66
C PRO A 95 -15.45 6.66 10.16
N SER A 96 -14.40 7.03 10.88
CA SER A 96 -14.47 7.35 12.31
C SER A 96 -15.41 8.55 12.58
N ALA A 97 -15.85 8.71 13.82
CA ALA A 97 -16.66 9.87 14.19
C ALA A 97 -15.94 11.19 13.88
N GLU A 98 -14.66 11.26 14.24
CA GLU A 98 -13.81 12.42 13.98
C GLU A 98 -13.69 12.75 12.48
N GLN A 99 -13.47 11.74 11.63
CA GLN A 99 -13.40 11.93 10.18
C GLN A 99 -14.72 12.45 9.59
N ARG A 100 -15.87 11.95 10.10
CA ARG A 100 -17.18 12.44 9.68
C ARG A 100 -17.42 13.90 10.10
N GLU A 101 -17.01 14.27 11.31
CA GLU A 101 -17.10 15.65 11.82
C GLU A 101 -16.22 16.59 10.99
N GLN A 102 -15.00 16.19 10.68
CA GLN A 102 -14.09 16.97 9.82
C GLN A 102 -14.69 17.18 8.42
N LEU A 103 -15.26 16.15 7.81
CA LEU A 103 -15.93 16.25 6.52
C LEU A 103 -17.15 17.18 6.61
N ALA A 104 -17.98 17.06 7.64
CA ALA A 104 -19.14 17.92 7.85
C ALA A 104 -18.73 19.39 7.99
N ALA A 105 -17.66 19.69 8.73
CA ALA A 105 -17.15 21.06 8.87
C ALA A 105 -16.68 21.69 7.53
N VAL A 106 -16.23 20.87 6.58
CA VAL A 106 -15.94 21.31 5.20
C VAL A 106 -17.25 21.55 4.45
N GLN A 107 -18.21 20.64 4.55
CA GLN A 107 -19.51 20.69 3.87
C GLN A 107 -20.36 21.90 4.28
N GLU A 108 -20.23 22.39 5.51
CA GLU A 108 -20.87 23.63 5.98
C GLU A 108 -20.51 24.86 5.13
N LYS A 109 -19.43 24.81 4.37
CA LYS A 109 -18.95 25.89 3.48
C LYS A 109 -19.33 25.67 2.02
N ALA A 110 -20.18 24.69 1.73
CA ALA A 110 -20.56 24.28 0.39
C ALA A 110 -20.95 25.44 -0.53
N GLY A 111 -20.56 25.35 -1.80
CA GLY A 111 -20.89 26.36 -2.81
C GLY A 111 -20.17 27.71 -2.65
N SER A 112 -19.05 27.76 -1.92
CA SER A 112 -18.26 28.96 -1.73
C SER A 112 -16.76 28.72 -1.89
N LYS A 113 -15.98 29.79 -2.09
CA LYS A 113 -14.51 29.72 -2.08
C LYS A 113 -13.95 29.24 -0.73
N ALA A 114 -14.68 29.43 0.35
CA ALA A 114 -14.28 28.92 1.66
C ALA A 114 -14.36 27.39 1.74
N TYR A 115 -15.25 26.76 0.95
CA TYR A 115 -15.27 25.31 0.80
C TYR A 115 -13.97 24.80 0.18
N ASP A 116 -13.54 25.35 -0.96
CA ASP A 116 -12.33 24.92 -1.63
C ASP A 116 -11.10 25.00 -0.74
N GLN A 117 -10.98 26.13 0.00
CA GLN A 117 -9.87 26.34 0.93
C GLN A 117 -9.91 25.36 2.11
N ALA A 118 -11.08 25.13 2.70
CA ALA A 118 -11.26 24.19 3.80
C ALA A 118 -10.97 22.76 3.36
N TRP A 119 -11.47 22.38 2.18
CA TRP A 119 -11.25 21.06 1.60
C TRP A 119 -9.76 20.80 1.36
N LEU A 120 -9.05 21.71 0.69
CA LEU A 120 -7.61 21.60 0.44
C LEU A 120 -6.80 21.48 1.72
N THR A 121 -7.16 22.25 2.74
CA THR A 121 -6.51 22.22 4.05
C THR A 121 -6.73 20.88 4.75
N ALA A 122 -7.97 20.40 4.75
CA ALA A 122 -8.34 19.10 5.34
C ALA A 122 -7.63 17.95 4.63
N GLN A 123 -7.61 17.96 3.28
CA GLN A 123 -6.90 16.96 2.49
C GLN A 123 -5.40 16.94 2.77
N ALA A 124 -4.76 18.11 2.83
CA ALA A 124 -3.34 18.19 3.16
C ALA A 124 -3.02 17.62 4.57
N ALA A 125 -3.89 17.86 5.54
CA ALA A 125 -3.74 17.30 6.88
C ALA A 125 -3.95 15.79 6.91
N ALA A 126 -5.01 15.28 6.27
CA ALA A 126 -5.34 13.86 6.23
C ALA A 126 -4.22 13.05 5.56
N HIS A 127 -3.70 13.51 4.41
CA HIS A 127 -2.63 12.83 3.70
C HIS A 127 -1.31 12.82 4.48
N ARG A 128 -0.96 13.90 5.21
CA ARG A 128 0.21 13.89 6.12
C ARG A 128 0.05 12.84 7.23
N THR A 129 -1.12 12.77 7.85
CA THR A 129 -1.42 11.78 8.89
C THR A 129 -1.37 10.36 8.33
N THR A 130 -1.90 10.15 7.13
CA THR A 130 -1.85 8.83 6.47
C THR A 130 -0.42 8.41 6.12
N LEU A 131 0.45 9.33 5.68
CA LEU A 131 1.87 9.03 5.46
C LEU A 131 2.57 8.62 6.77
N GLN A 132 2.29 9.29 7.88
CA GLN A 132 2.82 8.89 9.19
C GLN A 132 2.37 7.48 9.59
N LEU A 133 1.09 7.16 9.37
CA LEU A 133 0.55 5.83 9.64
C LEU A 133 1.20 4.76 8.76
N ILE A 134 1.43 5.05 7.49
CA ILE A 134 2.15 4.18 6.55
C ILE A 134 3.60 3.98 7.00
N ASP A 135 4.30 5.06 7.37
CA ASP A 135 5.69 4.99 7.80
C ASP A 135 5.83 4.22 9.12
N GLN A 136 4.85 4.34 10.04
CA GLN A 136 4.78 3.53 11.24
C GLN A 136 4.59 2.05 10.92
N GLU A 137 3.69 1.70 10.00
CA GLU A 137 3.51 0.32 9.56
C GLU A 137 4.79 -0.27 8.96
N LEU A 138 5.52 0.53 8.17
CA LEU A 138 6.78 0.10 7.58
C LEU A 138 7.90 -0.10 8.60
N ALA A 139 7.84 0.59 9.75
CA ALA A 139 8.82 0.47 10.84
C ALA A 139 8.48 -0.65 11.82
N ASP A 140 7.20 -0.78 12.18
CA ASP A 140 6.76 -1.57 13.33
C ASP A 140 5.86 -2.76 12.94
N GLY A 141 5.39 -2.83 11.69
CA GLY A 141 4.57 -3.92 11.17
C GLY A 141 5.36 -5.24 11.12
N THR A 142 4.66 -6.35 11.33
CA THR A 142 5.25 -7.69 11.32
C THR A 142 4.72 -8.56 10.18
N ASN A 143 3.54 -8.25 9.65
CA ASN A 143 2.97 -8.98 8.55
C ASN A 143 3.51 -8.47 7.21
N ALA A 144 4.17 -9.34 6.45
CA ALA A 144 4.84 -8.99 5.19
C ALA A 144 3.88 -8.42 4.12
N GLU A 145 2.61 -8.88 4.12
CA GLU A 145 1.60 -8.43 3.15
C GLU A 145 1.02 -7.07 3.54
N ALA A 146 0.79 -6.80 4.83
CA ALA A 146 0.40 -5.48 5.32
C ALA A 146 1.48 -4.44 5.02
N MET A 147 2.75 -4.76 5.30
CA MET A 147 3.88 -3.91 4.95
C MET A 147 4.03 -3.71 3.42
N ALA A 148 3.73 -4.72 2.61
CA ALA A 148 3.75 -4.58 1.14
C ALA A 148 2.62 -3.65 0.65
N ALA A 149 1.43 -3.74 1.25
CA ALA A 149 0.33 -2.82 0.98
C ALA A 149 0.70 -1.38 1.37
N ALA A 150 1.34 -1.18 2.53
CA ALA A 150 1.85 0.12 2.97
C ALA A 150 2.87 0.70 1.98
N ARG A 151 3.86 -0.10 1.51
CA ARG A 151 4.84 0.32 0.48
C ARG A 151 4.16 0.74 -0.82
N THR A 152 3.12 0.03 -1.22
CA THR A 152 2.37 0.32 -2.46
C THR A 152 1.54 1.59 -2.33
N ALA A 153 0.90 1.82 -1.19
CA ALA A 153 0.07 2.99 -0.94
C ALA A 153 0.88 4.28 -0.78
N ARG A 154 2.08 4.20 -0.20
CA ARG A 154 2.91 5.37 0.14
C ARG A 154 3.11 6.37 -1.01
N PRO A 155 3.57 5.97 -2.21
CA PRO A 155 3.76 6.91 -3.32
C PRO A 155 2.44 7.52 -3.82
N VAL A 156 1.32 6.80 -3.74
CA VAL A 156 0.00 7.31 -4.12
C VAL A 156 -0.42 8.43 -3.17
N VAL A 157 -0.33 8.19 -1.86
CA VAL A 157 -0.67 9.17 -0.81
C VAL A 157 0.25 10.39 -0.86
N ALA A 158 1.56 10.20 -1.13
CA ALA A 158 2.51 11.30 -1.31
C ALA A 158 2.16 12.17 -2.53
N MET A 159 1.78 11.55 -3.65
CA MET A 159 1.31 12.27 -4.84
C MET A 159 0.04 13.08 -4.53
N HIS A 160 -0.92 12.52 -3.81
CA HIS A 160 -2.13 13.24 -3.41
C HIS A 160 -1.80 14.43 -2.50
N LEU A 161 -0.87 14.27 -1.55
CA LEU A 161 -0.40 15.38 -0.73
C LEU A 161 0.20 16.51 -1.58
N ASP A 162 0.98 16.18 -2.60
CA ASP A 162 1.55 17.17 -3.52
C ASP A 162 0.47 17.94 -4.28
N MET A 163 -0.67 17.31 -4.61
CA MET A 163 -1.79 17.97 -5.28
C MET A 163 -2.50 19.01 -4.40
N VAL A 164 -2.41 18.89 -3.08
CA VAL A 164 -3.15 19.74 -2.12
C VAL A 164 -2.24 20.44 -1.11
N ARG A 165 -0.91 20.35 -1.30
CA ARG A 165 0.05 20.88 -0.32
C ARG A 165 -0.14 22.38 -0.12
N ASP A 166 0.12 22.81 1.10
CA ASP A 166 0.05 24.20 1.52
C ASP A 166 -1.34 24.85 1.35
N GLY A 167 -2.40 24.02 1.24
CA GLY A 167 -3.76 24.48 1.01
C GLY A 167 -3.97 25.09 -0.38
N VAL A 168 -3.08 24.81 -1.31
CA VAL A 168 -3.14 25.25 -2.71
C VAL A 168 -3.45 24.06 -3.61
N CYS A 169 -4.35 24.23 -4.57
CA CYS A 169 -4.64 23.20 -5.56
C CYS A 169 -3.56 23.19 -6.63
N HIS A 170 -2.81 22.10 -6.69
CA HIS A 170 -1.86 21.82 -7.76
C HIS A 170 -2.54 20.83 -8.72
N ALA A 171 -2.92 21.29 -9.90
CA ALA A 171 -3.49 20.41 -10.91
C ALA A 171 -2.57 19.20 -11.12
N ALA A 172 -3.15 17.99 -11.07
CA ALA A 172 -2.44 16.79 -11.45
C ALA A 172 -1.82 17.03 -12.84
N ARG A 173 -0.51 17.20 -12.91
CA ARG A 173 0.22 17.04 -14.15
C ARG A 173 0.04 15.58 -14.48
N ASP A 174 -0.81 15.28 -15.47
CA ASP A 174 -1.15 13.94 -15.94
C ASP A 174 -0.73 12.84 -14.96
N ALA A 175 -1.57 12.61 -13.95
CA ALA A 175 -1.40 11.45 -13.09
C ALA A 175 -1.63 10.23 -13.98
N GLY A 176 -0.60 9.90 -14.75
CA GLY A 176 -0.51 8.64 -15.45
C GLY A 176 -0.84 7.58 -14.42
N THR A 177 -1.79 6.73 -14.73
CA THR A 177 -2.22 5.62 -13.89
C THR A 177 -1.02 5.07 -13.13
N VAL A 178 -0.92 5.38 -11.82
CA VAL A 178 0.03 4.70 -10.96
C VAL A 178 -0.37 3.24 -11.07
N ARG A 179 0.43 2.45 -11.76
CA ARG A 179 0.28 1.01 -11.78
C ARG A 179 0.52 0.55 -10.35
N ALA A 180 -0.56 0.47 -9.57
CA ALA A 180 -0.53 -0.33 -8.36
C ALA A 180 -0.03 -1.69 -8.80
N GLY A 181 1.12 -2.12 -8.28
CA GLY A 181 1.79 -3.33 -8.71
C GLY A 181 0.78 -4.46 -8.76
N SER A 182 0.60 -5.05 -9.92
CA SER A 182 -0.11 -6.31 -10.08
C SER A 182 0.57 -7.28 -9.12
N GLY A 183 -0.16 -7.70 -8.08
CA GLY A 183 0.29 -8.70 -7.13
C GLY A 183 0.90 -9.85 -7.91
N GLY A 184 2.15 -10.19 -7.56
CA GLY A 184 2.93 -11.18 -8.29
C GLY A 184 2.14 -12.47 -8.47
N HIS A 185 1.74 -12.74 -9.70
CA HIS A 185 1.52 -14.11 -10.12
C HIS A 185 2.86 -14.82 -9.98
N LEU A 186 2.96 -15.71 -9.02
CA LEU A 186 3.99 -16.75 -9.04
C LEU A 186 3.81 -17.51 -10.36
N ALA A 187 4.59 -17.12 -11.36
CA ALA A 187 4.69 -17.87 -12.59
C ALA A 187 5.24 -19.25 -12.22
N ALA A 188 4.39 -20.26 -12.36
CA ALA A 188 4.79 -21.65 -12.33
C ALA A 188 5.90 -21.83 -13.37
N VAL A 189 7.05 -22.30 -12.90
CA VAL A 189 8.15 -22.73 -13.76
C VAL A 189 7.71 -23.99 -14.49
N GLY A 190 7.27 -23.82 -15.72
CA GLY A 190 7.05 -24.87 -16.69
C GLY A 190 8.01 -24.64 -17.85
N GLY A 191 9.06 -25.46 -17.92
CA GLY A 191 10.06 -25.34 -18.96
C GLY A 191 9.54 -25.67 -20.36
N SER A 192 10.11 -25.02 -21.35
CA SER A 192 10.43 -25.63 -22.64
C SER A 192 11.34 -24.71 -23.45
N SER A 193 12.39 -25.27 -23.90
CA SER A 193 13.48 -24.74 -24.70
C SER A 193 13.04 -24.19 -26.07
N ALA A 194 13.58 -23.05 -26.51
CA ALA A 194 13.90 -22.85 -27.92
C ALA A 194 15.03 -21.83 -28.09
N LEU A 195 16.02 -22.21 -28.81
CA LEU A 195 17.24 -21.52 -29.24
C LEU A 195 16.96 -20.29 -30.09
N GLY A 196 17.75 -19.24 -29.90
CA GLY A 196 17.82 -18.12 -30.84
C GLY A 196 18.97 -17.18 -30.49
N ALA A 197 20.01 -17.22 -31.35
CA ALA A 197 21.34 -16.68 -31.17
C ALA A 197 21.47 -15.15 -31.45
N ALA A 198 22.55 -14.62 -30.91
CA ALA A 198 23.45 -13.57 -31.44
C ALA A 198 23.15 -12.07 -31.15
N GLY A 199 24.15 -11.40 -30.57
CA GLY A 199 24.36 -9.96 -30.71
C GLY A 199 25.26 -9.34 -29.62
N MET A 200 26.57 -9.38 -29.82
CA MET A 200 27.70 -8.65 -29.22
C MET A 200 27.40 -7.16 -28.91
N ALA A 201 27.90 -6.49 -27.91
CA ALA A 201 29.25 -6.11 -27.53
C ALA A 201 29.25 -4.80 -26.70
N GLY A 202 30.23 -4.65 -25.83
CA GLY A 202 30.78 -3.36 -25.37
C GLY A 202 30.23 -2.85 -24.04
N GLY A 203 30.87 -2.94 -22.91
CA GLY A 203 32.18 -2.40 -22.55
C GLY A 203 32.02 -1.16 -21.67
N GLY A 204 32.53 -1.16 -20.44
CA GLY A 204 32.70 0.07 -19.67
C GLY A 204 32.64 -0.08 -18.16
N LEU A 205 33.72 -0.56 -17.57
CA LEU A 205 34.08 -0.39 -16.15
C LEU A 205 34.37 1.09 -15.84
N LEU A 206 33.84 1.63 -14.76
CA LEU A 206 34.55 2.63 -13.95
C LEU A 206 34.05 2.57 -12.49
N ALA A 207 34.95 2.08 -11.66
CA ALA A 207 34.90 2.20 -10.21
C ALA A 207 35.40 3.60 -9.81
N VAL A 208 34.72 4.28 -8.89
CA VAL A 208 35.33 5.33 -8.07
C VAL A 208 34.88 5.16 -6.64
N ALA A 209 35.84 4.80 -5.81
CA ALA A 209 35.76 4.86 -4.36
C ALA A 209 35.86 6.33 -3.90
N GLY A 210 35.05 6.69 -2.90
CA GLY A 210 35.10 7.97 -2.22
C GLY A 210 34.66 7.86 -0.77
N MET A 211 35.63 7.60 0.14
CA MET A 211 35.46 7.74 1.58
C MET A 211 35.30 9.21 1.96
N GLY A 212 34.29 9.52 2.76
CA GLY A 212 34.14 10.81 3.41
C GLY A 212 33.57 10.66 4.80
N ARG A 213 34.39 10.42 5.80
CA ARG A 213 34.06 10.56 7.22
C ARG A 213 33.97 12.05 7.54
N LEU A 214 32.82 12.45 8.08
CA LEU A 214 32.74 13.73 8.79
C LEU A 214 32.23 13.47 10.21
N ALA A 215 33.16 13.71 11.14
CA ALA A 215 32.94 13.68 12.57
C ALA A 215 32.05 14.86 12.98
N TYR A 216 30.97 14.60 13.70
CA TYR A 216 30.17 15.63 14.38
C TYR A 216 30.66 15.74 15.83
N SER A 217 31.37 16.83 16.10
CA SER A 217 31.86 17.18 17.44
C SER A 217 30.71 17.73 18.31
N ARG A 218 30.53 17.07 19.46
CA ARG A 218 29.76 17.62 20.60
C ARG A 218 30.45 18.87 21.12
N ARG A 219 29.72 19.97 21.25
CA ARG A 219 30.04 21.05 22.19
C ARG A 219 28.94 21.12 23.25
N ARG A 220 29.34 20.76 24.48
CA ARG A 220 28.73 21.19 25.74
C ARG A 220 29.23 22.60 26.06
N ALA A 221 28.31 23.48 26.46
CA ALA A 221 28.51 24.58 27.42
C ALA A 221 27.11 24.88 27.95
N GLY A 222 26.73 24.86 29.17
CA GLY A 222 27.44 25.21 30.41
C GLY A 222 27.06 26.62 30.86
N GLN A 223 26.17 26.72 31.88
CA GLN A 223 26.04 27.81 32.87
C GLN A 223 25.65 29.22 32.29
N GLU A 224 24.58 29.81 32.71
CA GLU A 224 24.17 30.39 34.03
C GLU A 224 22.64 30.50 34.11
#